data_30ff884997cc9e618043653a78223e8c
#
_entry.id   30ff884997cc9e618043653a78223e8c
#
_cell.length_a   1.000
_cell.length_b   1.000
_cell.length_c   1.000
_cell.angle_alpha   90.00
_cell.angle_beta   90.00
_cell.angle_gamma   90.00
#
_symmetry.space_group_name_H-M   'P 1'
#
loop_
_entity.id
_entity.type
_entity.pdbx_description
1 polymer ?
#
loop_
_entity_poly.entity_id
_entity_poly.type
_entity_poly.pdbx_seq_one_letter_code
_entity_poly.pdbx_strand_id
1 'polypeptide(L)'
;MAKSIWLDGLKRIKRPPKKRRIKFNLIYLTLFLFGLFLISFFFLGKLGAQYLSGKIEPISLFKDGKFLVLFQNNAEIRSSGGFIGSYAILEINNFEIRNLIFNTNIYALDRVFAQKNFVKAPAPVADMTKNQTWALRDANYDADFQDAAQDIVYFFQRETGDSVDGIIALNAKVIQDLLKISGPIKLANYHTVITADNFYNETQYKIEKEYFQNPQNWLINEPKTFLKDLYPEILKKALEKKIALGKLVQQELKSKEMILFFNDPTKEKIAKKQNWAGDIPDEKELKDLFETNLAIDYLYINSNSYSGNKSSINIEEEIANNINYDQATGRQKVNLKITRRHQGSYIFPDGKNTTWMRILVPEGVALLEGKIDEENITENISVGNEADKTFLATNLVLEPGQEQILELSYLLPDTIGPNDYHLLVQKQPGVVGQKLQINLNSQILFDGVLETDKKISG
;
A
#
# COMPACT_ATOMS: atom_id res chain seq x y z
N MET A 1 -16.16 -5.52 -67.24
CA MET A 1 -15.27 -6.60 -66.81
C MET A 1 -14.38 -6.11 -65.68
N ALA A 2 -14.83 -6.18 -64.45
CA ALA A 2 -14.03 -5.93 -63.27
C ALA A 2 -14.79 -6.45 -62.04
N LYS A 3 -14.89 -7.77 -61.93
CA LYS A 3 -15.40 -8.50 -60.77
C LYS A 3 -14.66 -9.85 -60.76
N SER A 4 -13.60 -10.00 -59.98
CA SER A 4 -13.10 -11.31 -59.52
C SER A 4 -11.71 -11.29 -58.87
N ILE A 5 -11.19 -10.16 -58.39
CA ILE A 5 -9.84 -10.16 -57.77
C ILE A 5 -9.91 -10.07 -56.22
N TRP A 6 -11.06 -9.90 -55.61
CA TRP A 6 -11.18 -9.69 -54.17
C TRP A 6 -11.57 -10.90 -53.33
N LEU A 7 -11.80 -12.07 -53.90
CA LEU A 7 -12.25 -13.25 -53.18
C LEU A 7 -11.22 -14.37 -52.96
N ASP A 8 -10.06 -14.29 -53.61
CA ASP A 8 -9.02 -15.32 -53.45
C ASP A 8 -8.03 -15.06 -52.30
N GLY A 9 -8.03 -13.87 -51.71
CA GLY A 9 -7.15 -13.49 -50.57
C GLY A 9 -7.60 -14.02 -49.22
N LEU A 10 -8.86 -14.48 -49.06
CA LEU A 10 -9.42 -14.84 -47.74
C LEU A 10 -9.35 -16.32 -47.38
N LYS A 11 -8.74 -17.17 -48.21
CA LYS A 11 -8.69 -18.63 -47.99
C LYS A 11 -7.43 -19.18 -47.33
N ARG A 12 -6.58 -18.38 -46.73
CA ARG A 12 -5.41 -18.87 -45.96
C ARG A 12 -5.22 -18.15 -44.61
N ILE A 13 -6.28 -18.00 -43.82
CA ILE A 13 -6.07 -17.81 -42.38
C ILE A 13 -5.79 -19.19 -41.80
N LYS A 14 -4.51 -19.51 -41.66
CA LYS A 14 -4.08 -20.69 -40.91
C LYS A 14 -4.69 -20.59 -39.52
N ARG A 15 -5.42 -21.63 -39.12
CA ARG A 15 -5.91 -21.77 -37.75
C ARG A 15 -4.78 -21.46 -36.76
N PRO A 16 -4.99 -20.65 -35.72
CA PRO A 16 -3.96 -20.41 -34.74
C PRO A 16 -3.45 -21.74 -34.19
N PRO A 17 -2.14 -21.87 -33.91
CA PRO A 17 -1.59 -23.10 -33.41
C PRO A 17 -2.35 -23.49 -32.15
N LYS A 18 -2.78 -24.77 -32.07
CA LYS A 18 -3.41 -25.32 -30.87
C LYS A 18 -2.55 -24.91 -29.67
N LYS A 19 -3.10 -24.13 -28.74
CA LYS A 19 -2.47 -23.83 -27.45
C LYS A 19 -1.93 -25.15 -26.91
N ARG A 20 -0.60 -25.29 -26.87
CA ARG A 20 0.05 -26.39 -26.17
C ARG A 20 -0.47 -26.34 -24.76
N ARG A 21 -1.25 -27.35 -24.35
CA ARG A 21 -1.56 -27.59 -22.94
C ARG A 21 -0.23 -27.75 -22.23
N ILE A 22 0.24 -26.67 -21.60
CA ILE A 22 1.35 -26.72 -20.65
C ILE A 22 0.86 -27.71 -19.59
N LYS A 23 1.64 -28.78 -19.42
CA LYS A 23 1.25 -29.87 -18.53
C LYS A 23 0.89 -29.30 -17.17
N PHE A 24 -0.30 -29.60 -16.74
CA PHE A 24 -1.00 -29.20 -15.50
C PHE A 24 -0.15 -29.27 -14.23
N ASN A 25 0.94 -30.03 -14.24
CA ASN A 25 1.79 -30.29 -13.07
C ASN A 25 2.61 -29.09 -12.56
N LEU A 26 2.94 -28.11 -13.41
CA LEU A 26 3.73 -26.95 -12.98
C LEU A 26 2.86 -25.87 -12.31
N ILE A 27 1.62 -25.75 -12.76
CA ILE A 27 0.62 -24.84 -12.18
C ILE A 27 0.20 -25.36 -10.79
N TYR A 28 -0.01 -26.67 -10.64
CA TYR A 28 -0.30 -27.26 -9.33
C TYR A 28 0.87 -27.17 -8.36
N LEU A 29 2.11 -27.19 -8.83
CA LEU A 29 3.28 -27.03 -7.99
C LEU A 29 3.42 -25.57 -7.49
N THR A 30 3.12 -24.57 -8.33
CA THR A 30 3.13 -23.15 -7.91
C THR A 30 1.96 -22.83 -6.97
N LEU A 31 0.80 -23.43 -7.17
CA LEU A 31 -0.36 -23.32 -6.29
C LEU A 31 -0.12 -24.00 -4.93
N PHE A 32 0.49 -25.16 -4.93
CA PHE A 32 0.94 -25.88 -3.74
C PHE A 32 1.98 -25.07 -2.93
N LEU A 33 2.84 -24.33 -3.59
CA LEU A 33 3.95 -23.60 -3.00
C LEU A 33 3.54 -22.30 -2.30
N PHE A 34 2.54 -21.56 -2.80
CA PHE A 34 1.99 -20.41 -2.07
C PHE A 34 1.08 -20.84 -0.88
N GLY A 35 0.42 -22.00 -0.99
CA GLY A 35 -0.27 -22.64 0.12
C GLY A 35 0.67 -23.06 1.24
N LEU A 36 1.83 -23.53 0.88
CA LEU A 36 2.90 -23.78 1.84
C LEU A 36 3.43 -22.47 2.47
N PHE A 37 3.34 -21.33 1.81
CA PHE A 37 3.66 -20.02 2.39
C PHE A 37 2.73 -19.70 3.58
N LEU A 38 1.44 -19.80 3.39
CA LEU A 38 0.47 -19.66 4.47
C LEU A 38 0.53 -20.85 5.44
N ILE A 39 0.68 -22.09 4.94
CA ILE A 39 0.79 -23.31 5.77
C ILE A 39 2.10 -23.36 6.59
N SER A 40 3.21 -22.80 6.13
CA SER A 40 4.43 -22.73 6.95
C SER A 40 4.27 -21.78 8.12
N PHE A 41 3.55 -20.69 7.95
CA PHE A 41 3.06 -19.86 9.05
C PHE A 41 2.19 -20.69 10.01
N PHE A 42 1.40 -21.64 9.49
CA PHE A 42 0.50 -22.52 10.22
C PHE A 42 1.18 -23.75 10.85
N PHE A 43 2.15 -24.37 10.18
CA PHE A 43 2.85 -25.54 10.75
C PHE A 43 3.79 -25.18 11.88
N LEU A 44 4.44 -24.00 11.82
CA LEU A 44 5.15 -23.42 12.95
C LEU A 44 4.19 -23.04 14.09
N GLY A 45 2.96 -22.63 13.76
CA GLY A 45 1.88 -22.41 14.70
C GLY A 45 1.43 -23.71 15.39
N LYS A 46 1.35 -24.84 14.70
CA LYS A 46 0.97 -26.13 15.32
C LYS A 46 2.03 -26.67 16.30
N LEU A 47 3.32 -26.46 16.02
CA LEU A 47 4.41 -26.79 16.94
C LEU A 47 4.61 -25.72 18.03
N GLY A 48 4.29 -24.47 17.75
CA GLY A 48 4.29 -23.37 18.72
C GLY A 48 2.99 -23.24 19.54
N ALA A 49 1.86 -23.73 19.03
CA ALA A 49 0.54 -23.63 19.68
C ALA A 49 0.43 -24.50 20.93
N GLN A 50 1.21 -25.56 21.06
CA GLN A 50 1.38 -26.26 22.34
C GLN A 50 2.18 -25.46 23.38
N TYR A 51 2.92 -24.41 22.95
CA TYR A 51 3.74 -23.59 23.83
C TYR A 51 3.15 -22.18 24.12
N LEU A 52 2.11 -21.75 23.39
CA LEU A 52 1.53 -20.42 23.49
C LEU A 52 -0.01 -20.47 23.43
N SER A 53 -0.60 -20.96 24.51
CA SER A 53 -2.06 -20.88 24.74
C SER A 53 -2.52 -19.42 24.69
N GLY A 54 -2.96 -18.94 23.53
CA GLY A 54 -3.49 -17.59 23.31
C GLY A 54 -3.26 -16.97 21.92
N LYS A 55 -2.52 -17.65 21.01
CA LYS A 55 -2.20 -17.09 19.66
C LYS A 55 -2.73 -17.93 18.48
N ILE A 56 -3.79 -18.70 18.65
CA ILE A 56 -4.35 -19.55 17.58
C ILE A 56 -5.31 -18.74 16.67
N GLU A 57 -5.96 -17.69 17.22
CA GLU A 57 -6.95 -16.90 16.50
C GLU A 57 -6.43 -16.30 15.16
N PRO A 58 -5.23 -15.66 15.10
CA PRO A 58 -4.76 -15.08 13.85
C PRO A 58 -4.56 -16.09 12.71
N ILE A 59 -4.30 -17.34 13.06
CA ILE A 59 -4.08 -18.42 12.11
C ILE A 59 -5.38 -18.80 11.39
N SER A 60 -6.51 -18.76 12.08
CA SER A 60 -7.81 -19.11 11.53
C SER A 60 -8.29 -18.19 10.41
N LEU A 61 -7.72 -16.98 10.30
CA LEU A 61 -8.06 -15.99 9.27
C LEU A 61 -7.98 -16.56 7.86
N PHE A 62 -7.00 -17.44 7.61
CA PHE A 62 -6.72 -18.01 6.30
C PHE A 62 -7.09 -19.51 6.18
N LYS A 63 -7.96 -20.01 7.03
CA LYS A 63 -8.37 -21.40 6.94
C LYS A 63 -9.10 -21.68 5.63
N ASP A 64 -10.07 -20.83 5.31
CA ASP A 64 -10.92 -20.93 4.13
C ASP A 64 -11.18 -19.50 3.62
N GLY A 65 -11.21 -19.34 2.30
CA GLY A 65 -11.62 -18.07 1.69
C GLY A 65 -11.03 -17.84 0.30
N LYS A 66 -11.62 -16.86 -0.38
CA LYS A 66 -11.18 -16.32 -1.66
C LYS A 66 -10.67 -14.90 -1.45
N PHE A 67 -9.40 -14.67 -1.64
CA PHE A 67 -8.75 -13.41 -1.33
C PHE A 67 -8.28 -12.68 -2.59
N LEU A 68 -8.47 -11.37 -2.60
CA LEU A 68 -7.85 -10.48 -3.55
C LEU A 68 -6.46 -10.07 -3.02
N VAL A 69 -5.42 -10.57 -3.67
CA VAL A 69 -4.04 -10.18 -3.36
C VAL A 69 -3.66 -9.01 -4.24
N LEU A 70 -3.40 -7.85 -3.65
CA LEU A 70 -3.00 -6.63 -4.36
C LEU A 70 -1.49 -6.50 -4.33
N PHE A 71 -0.88 -6.26 -5.50
CA PHE A 71 0.54 -5.90 -5.62
C PHE A 71 0.65 -4.40 -5.82
N GLN A 72 1.03 -3.72 -4.75
CA GLN A 72 1.12 -2.27 -4.67
C GLN A 72 2.54 -1.79 -4.92
N ASN A 73 2.70 -0.75 -5.75
CA ASN A 73 3.99 -0.13 -6.02
C ASN A 73 4.15 1.13 -5.16
N ASN A 74 4.84 1.03 -4.03
CA ASN A 74 5.08 2.14 -3.12
C ASN A 74 6.09 3.20 -3.64
N ALA A 75 6.74 2.96 -4.79
CA ALA A 75 7.44 4.02 -5.51
C ALA A 75 6.49 5.08 -6.09
N GLU A 76 5.20 4.76 -6.17
CA GLU A 76 4.09 5.65 -6.43
C GLU A 76 3.11 5.50 -5.26
N ILE A 77 3.41 6.19 -4.15
CA ILE A 77 2.71 6.02 -2.88
C ILE A 77 1.21 6.34 -2.99
N ARG A 78 0.37 5.56 -2.31
CA ARG A 78 -1.05 5.80 -2.07
C ARG A 78 -1.34 5.62 -0.59
N SER A 79 -2.52 5.95 -0.14
CA SER A 79 -2.91 5.89 1.28
C SER A 79 -2.64 4.55 1.92
N SER A 80 -2.97 3.45 1.26
CA SER A 80 -2.81 2.09 1.78
C SER A 80 -1.50 1.41 1.39
N GLY A 81 -0.53 2.15 0.87
CA GLY A 81 0.79 1.63 0.51
C GLY A 81 1.29 2.13 -0.83
N GLY A 82 0.82 1.60 -1.96
CA GLY A 82 1.26 2.03 -3.27
C GLY A 82 0.20 1.90 -4.34
N PHE A 83 0.52 2.37 -5.54
CA PHE A 83 -0.32 2.21 -6.71
C PHE A 83 -0.66 0.73 -6.96
N ILE A 84 -1.96 0.40 -7.12
CA ILE A 84 -2.40 -0.96 -7.40
C ILE A 84 -2.05 -1.29 -8.86
N GLY A 85 -0.92 -1.97 -9.04
CA GLY A 85 -0.39 -2.23 -10.38
C GLY A 85 -0.84 -3.55 -10.99
N SER A 86 -1.18 -4.53 -10.16
CA SER A 86 -1.63 -5.88 -10.53
C SER A 86 -2.25 -6.56 -9.32
N TYR A 87 -2.95 -7.66 -9.54
CA TYR A 87 -3.55 -8.45 -8.48
C TYR A 87 -3.47 -9.94 -8.75
N ALA A 88 -3.74 -10.76 -7.73
CA ALA A 88 -4.04 -12.18 -7.89
C ALA A 88 -5.31 -12.55 -7.13
N ILE A 89 -5.98 -13.59 -7.57
CA ILE A 89 -7.05 -14.27 -6.83
C ILE A 89 -6.46 -15.50 -6.19
N LEU A 90 -6.57 -15.57 -4.87
CA LEU A 90 -6.06 -16.65 -4.05
C LEU A 90 -7.24 -17.37 -3.40
N GLU A 91 -7.43 -18.66 -3.70
CA GLU A 91 -8.45 -19.49 -3.09
C GLU A 91 -7.81 -20.50 -2.12
N ILE A 92 -8.25 -20.46 -0.86
CA ILE A 92 -7.79 -21.35 0.20
C ILE A 92 -8.95 -22.21 0.70
N ASN A 93 -8.71 -23.49 0.90
CA ASN A 93 -9.64 -24.39 1.54
C ASN A 93 -8.89 -25.31 2.50
N ASN A 94 -9.30 -25.32 3.76
CA ASN A 94 -8.66 -26.06 4.84
C ASN A 94 -7.14 -25.85 4.90
N PHE A 95 -6.71 -24.57 4.83
CA PHE A 95 -5.31 -24.13 4.80
C PHE A 95 -4.51 -24.59 3.56
N GLU A 96 -5.17 -25.10 2.53
CA GLU A 96 -4.52 -25.46 1.28
C GLU A 96 -4.91 -24.48 0.18
N ILE A 97 -3.94 -23.98 -0.56
CA ILE A 97 -4.24 -23.21 -1.77
C ILE A 97 -4.84 -24.13 -2.81
N ARG A 98 -6.03 -23.78 -3.26
CA ARG A 98 -6.74 -24.45 -4.33
C ARG A 98 -6.51 -23.79 -5.67
N ASN A 99 -6.37 -22.45 -5.66
CA ASN A 99 -6.21 -21.68 -6.88
C ASN A 99 -5.39 -20.42 -6.61
N LEU A 100 -4.60 -19.97 -7.61
CA LEU A 100 -3.90 -18.69 -7.61
C LEU A 100 -3.81 -18.18 -9.05
N ILE A 101 -4.57 -17.14 -9.36
CA ILE A 101 -4.66 -16.57 -10.70
C ILE A 101 -4.13 -15.16 -10.69
N PHE A 102 -3.03 -14.89 -11.40
CA PHE A 102 -2.46 -13.56 -11.55
C PHE A 102 -3.12 -12.79 -12.69
N ASN A 103 -3.48 -11.53 -12.42
CA ASN A 103 -3.86 -10.54 -13.41
C ASN A 103 -2.87 -9.36 -13.34
N THR A 104 -2.18 -9.13 -14.44
CA THR A 104 -1.16 -8.09 -14.54
C THR A 104 -1.60 -6.89 -15.38
N ASN A 105 -2.87 -6.86 -15.85
CA ASN A 105 -3.38 -5.81 -16.72
C ASN A 105 -4.65 -5.14 -16.15
N ILE A 106 -4.51 -4.50 -14.99
CA ILE A 106 -5.59 -3.76 -14.34
C ILE A 106 -6.11 -2.61 -15.22
N TYR A 107 -5.24 -2.00 -16.02
CA TYR A 107 -5.64 -0.92 -16.93
C TYR A 107 -6.66 -1.34 -17.99
N ALA A 108 -6.61 -2.60 -18.44
CA ALA A 108 -7.60 -3.12 -19.37
C ALA A 108 -8.97 -3.28 -18.71
N LEU A 109 -9.01 -3.70 -17.45
CA LEU A 109 -10.26 -3.79 -16.67
C LEU A 109 -10.87 -2.41 -16.47
N ASP A 110 -10.12 -1.48 -15.92
CA ASP A 110 -10.56 -0.09 -15.69
C ASP A 110 -11.09 0.56 -16.97
N ARG A 111 -10.41 0.35 -18.10
CA ARG A 111 -10.82 0.90 -19.40
C ARG A 111 -12.17 0.35 -19.85
N VAL A 112 -12.38 -0.96 -19.73
CA VAL A 112 -13.66 -1.62 -20.09
C VAL A 112 -14.77 -1.14 -19.15
N PHE A 113 -14.49 -1.00 -17.88
CA PHE A 113 -15.43 -0.47 -16.89
C PHE A 113 -15.82 0.99 -17.22
N ALA A 114 -14.85 1.87 -17.44
CA ALA A 114 -15.06 3.29 -17.71
C ALA A 114 -15.83 3.57 -19.03
N GLN A 115 -15.81 2.65 -19.99
CA GLN A 115 -16.61 2.77 -21.22
C GLN A 115 -18.13 2.68 -20.96
N LYS A 116 -18.53 2.02 -19.88
CA LYS A 116 -19.95 1.74 -19.59
C LYS A 116 -20.43 2.38 -18.29
N ASN A 117 -19.53 2.84 -17.45
CA ASN A 117 -19.83 3.35 -16.12
C ASN A 117 -19.06 4.65 -15.89
N PHE A 118 -19.69 5.55 -15.16
CA PHE A 118 -19.04 6.75 -14.64
C PHE A 118 -19.19 6.73 -13.10
N VAL A 119 -18.07 6.61 -12.40
CA VAL A 119 -17.99 6.83 -10.96
C VAL A 119 -17.06 8.02 -10.77
N LYS A 120 -17.54 9.08 -10.16
CA LYS A 120 -16.76 10.31 -9.97
C LYS A 120 -15.60 10.04 -9.04
N ALA A 121 -14.38 10.35 -9.49
CA ALA A 121 -13.20 10.25 -8.65
C ALA A 121 -13.22 11.30 -7.53
N PRO A 122 -12.64 11.04 -6.34
CA PRO A 122 -12.34 12.07 -5.35
C PRO A 122 -11.58 13.23 -5.97
N ALA A 123 -11.88 14.48 -5.54
CA ALA A 123 -11.32 15.67 -6.19
C ALA A 123 -9.78 15.63 -6.30
N PRO A 124 -9.01 15.29 -5.24
CA PRO A 124 -7.55 15.19 -5.37
C PRO A 124 -7.09 14.16 -6.40
N VAL A 125 -7.77 13.01 -6.50
CA VAL A 125 -7.47 11.98 -7.52
C VAL A 125 -7.74 12.52 -8.92
N ALA A 126 -8.93 13.11 -9.13
CA ALA A 126 -9.33 13.66 -10.43
C ALA A 126 -8.38 14.78 -10.89
N ASP A 127 -8.01 15.69 -9.98
CA ASP A 127 -7.17 16.83 -10.28
C ASP A 127 -5.73 16.44 -10.62
N MET A 128 -5.17 15.48 -9.91
CA MET A 128 -3.80 15.03 -10.10
C MET A 128 -3.66 14.07 -11.27
N THR A 129 -4.60 13.13 -11.45
CA THR A 129 -4.56 12.17 -12.57
C THR A 129 -5.13 12.74 -13.86
N LYS A 130 -5.83 13.89 -13.81
CA LYS A 130 -6.62 14.45 -14.92
C LYS A 130 -7.69 13.48 -15.42
N ASN A 131 -8.13 12.56 -14.58
CA ASN A 131 -9.18 11.59 -14.88
C ASN A 131 -10.35 11.74 -13.93
N GLN A 132 -11.53 12.00 -14.46
CA GLN A 132 -12.76 12.18 -13.68
C GLN A 132 -13.43 10.86 -13.31
N THR A 133 -13.06 9.76 -13.98
CA THR A 133 -13.65 8.43 -13.72
C THR A 133 -12.76 7.64 -12.78
N TRP A 134 -13.33 7.28 -11.63
CA TRP A 134 -12.67 6.43 -10.64
C TRP A 134 -12.78 4.95 -11.02
N ALA A 135 -11.76 4.16 -10.68
CA ALA A 135 -11.67 2.76 -11.03
C ALA A 135 -10.72 2.01 -10.06
N LEU A 136 -10.65 0.68 -10.18
CA LEU A 136 -9.95 -0.21 -9.25
C LEU A 136 -8.49 0.19 -8.95
N ARG A 137 -7.72 0.62 -9.96
CA ARG A 137 -6.29 0.94 -9.77
C ARG A 137 -6.02 2.09 -8.79
N ASP A 138 -6.98 3.00 -8.61
CA ASP A 138 -6.88 4.18 -7.74
C ASP A 138 -7.88 4.12 -6.57
N ALA A 139 -8.50 2.94 -6.32
CA ALA A 139 -9.53 2.76 -5.29
C ALA A 139 -8.98 2.77 -3.86
N ASN A 140 -7.67 2.75 -3.68
CA ASN A 140 -7.01 2.83 -2.38
C ASN A 140 -6.67 4.28 -1.97
N TYR A 141 -7.66 5.17 -2.12
CA TYR A 141 -7.54 6.60 -1.83
C TYR A 141 -7.72 6.95 -0.35
N ASP A 142 -8.65 6.31 0.35
CA ASP A 142 -8.96 6.64 1.74
C ASP A 142 -7.79 6.28 2.66
N ALA A 143 -7.59 7.09 3.71
CA ALA A 143 -6.52 6.88 4.67
C ALA A 143 -6.81 5.70 5.60
N ASP A 144 -8.08 5.46 5.90
CA ASP A 144 -8.54 4.23 6.55
C ASP A 144 -8.57 3.09 5.52
N PHE A 145 -7.79 2.05 5.76
CA PHE A 145 -7.77 0.92 4.82
C PHE A 145 -9.08 0.14 4.81
N GLN A 146 -9.88 0.19 5.87
CA GLN A 146 -11.18 -0.46 5.88
C GLN A 146 -12.12 0.17 4.84
N ASP A 147 -12.14 1.51 4.75
CA ASP A 147 -12.93 2.23 3.75
C ASP A 147 -12.35 2.03 2.34
N ALA A 148 -11.04 2.19 2.19
CA ALA A 148 -10.36 1.91 0.93
C ALA A 148 -10.61 0.47 0.43
N ALA A 149 -10.64 -0.51 1.34
CA ALA A 149 -10.90 -1.90 1.00
C ALA A 149 -12.33 -2.15 0.50
N GLN A 150 -13.31 -1.43 1.05
CA GLN A 150 -14.69 -1.49 0.57
C GLN A 150 -14.80 -0.96 -0.87
N ASP A 151 -14.13 0.15 -1.18
CA ASP A 151 -14.04 0.68 -2.54
C ASP A 151 -13.34 -0.27 -3.49
N ILE A 152 -12.23 -0.86 -3.07
CA ILE A 152 -11.51 -1.88 -3.84
C ILE A 152 -12.41 -3.08 -4.14
N VAL A 153 -13.14 -3.60 -3.14
CA VAL A 153 -14.09 -4.72 -3.33
C VAL A 153 -15.22 -4.32 -4.28
N TYR A 154 -15.76 -3.11 -4.13
CA TYR A 154 -16.80 -2.58 -5.02
C TYR A 154 -16.33 -2.55 -6.48
N PHE A 155 -15.19 -1.92 -6.77
CA PHE A 155 -14.66 -1.85 -8.13
C PHE A 155 -14.28 -3.22 -8.66
N PHE A 156 -13.61 -4.04 -7.85
CA PHE A 156 -13.23 -5.39 -8.24
C PHE A 156 -14.45 -6.21 -8.70
N GLN A 157 -15.52 -6.20 -7.91
CA GLN A 157 -16.76 -6.90 -8.25
C GLN A 157 -17.42 -6.33 -9.51
N ARG A 158 -17.44 -5.00 -9.67
CA ARG A 158 -18.06 -4.35 -10.84
C ARG A 158 -17.27 -4.56 -12.12
N GLU A 159 -15.96 -4.66 -12.04
CA GLU A 159 -15.09 -4.80 -13.19
C GLU A 159 -14.89 -6.25 -13.63
N THR A 160 -14.91 -7.19 -12.69
CA THR A 160 -14.66 -8.61 -12.97
C THR A 160 -15.91 -9.48 -12.93
N GLY A 161 -16.96 -9.06 -12.22
CA GLY A 161 -18.13 -9.89 -11.90
C GLY A 161 -17.87 -10.91 -10.79
N ASP A 162 -16.69 -10.87 -10.16
CA ASP A 162 -16.26 -11.84 -9.15
C ASP A 162 -16.31 -11.23 -7.74
N SER A 163 -16.39 -12.06 -6.70
CA SER A 163 -16.40 -11.63 -5.29
C SER A 163 -15.26 -12.27 -4.52
N VAL A 164 -14.86 -11.61 -3.43
CA VAL A 164 -13.79 -12.06 -2.54
C VAL A 164 -14.21 -11.96 -1.08
N ASP A 165 -13.60 -12.76 -0.21
CA ASP A 165 -13.86 -12.77 1.23
C ASP A 165 -12.96 -11.77 1.99
N GLY A 166 -11.96 -11.23 1.32
CA GLY A 166 -11.02 -10.27 1.90
C GLY A 166 -9.92 -9.86 0.95
N ILE A 167 -9.06 -8.95 1.42
CA ILE A 167 -7.93 -8.39 0.69
C ILE A 167 -6.63 -8.67 1.46
N ILE A 168 -5.57 -8.98 0.71
CA ILE A 168 -4.19 -9.01 1.18
C ILE A 168 -3.43 -8.00 0.32
N ALA A 169 -3.13 -6.83 0.87
CA ALA A 169 -2.38 -5.81 0.16
C ALA A 169 -0.88 -5.92 0.49
N LEU A 170 -0.05 -6.01 -0.54
CA LEU A 170 1.40 -6.22 -0.46
C LEU A 170 2.14 -5.09 -1.15
N ASN A 171 3.03 -4.42 -0.44
CA ASN A 171 3.93 -3.44 -1.04
C ASN A 171 5.14 -4.11 -1.71
N ALA A 172 5.79 -3.40 -2.64
CA ALA A 172 6.93 -3.92 -3.39
C ALA A 172 8.11 -4.33 -2.47
N LYS A 173 8.24 -3.70 -1.31
CA LYS A 173 9.22 -4.06 -0.28
C LYS A 173 9.10 -5.51 0.18
N VAL A 174 7.89 -6.05 0.30
CA VAL A 174 7.66 -7.47 0.64
C VAL A 174 8.35 -8.40 -0.35
N ILE A 175 8.30 -8.07 -1.64
CA ILE A 175 8.97 -8.87 -2.68
C ILE A 175 10.49 -8.77 -2.58
N GLN A 176 11.04 -7.58 -2.28
CA GLN A 176 12.47 -7.41 -2.04
C GLN A 176 12.94 -8.23 -0.83
N ASP A 177 12.16 -8.24 0.25
CA ASP A 177 12.52 -8.98 1.46
C ASP A 177 12.33 -10.51 1.26
N LEU A 178 11.37 -10.93 0.46
CA LEU A 178 11.29 -12.32 -0.02
C LEU A 178 12.53 -12.71 -0.85
N LEU A 179 13.06 -11.82 -1.67
CA LEU A 179 14.30 -12.05 -2.44
C LEU A 179 15.53 -12.17 -1.52
N LYS A 180 15.60 -11.47 -0.39
CA LYS A 180 16.65 -11.67 0.62
C LYS A 180 16.61 -13.09 1.19
N ILE A 181 15.41 -13.65 1.34
CA ILE A 181 15.22 -15.01 1.82
C ILE A 181 15.48 -16.03 0.71
N SER A 182 14.85 -15.89 -0.45
CA SER A 182 14.96 -16.85 -1.56
C SER A 182 16.35 -16.88 -2.17
N GLY A 183 17.07 -15.74 -2.11
CA GLY A 183 18.29 -15.49 -2.85
C GLY A 183 18.03 -15.15 -4.32
N PRO A 184 19.08 -15.00 -5.12
CA PRO A 184 18.97 -14.60 -6.53
C PRO A 184 18.09 -15.52 -7.36
N ILE A 185 17.24 -14.96 -8.21
CA ILE A 185 16.36 -15.67 -9.14
C ILE A 185 16.89 -15.48 -10.57
N LYS A 186 17.25 -16.56 -11.22
CA LYS A 186 17.67 -16.55 -12.63
C LYS A 186 16.46 -16.76 -13.53
N LEU A 187 16.15 -15.78 -14.36
CA LEU A 187 15.11 -15.84 -15.38
C LEU A 187 15.78 -15.98 -16.77
N ALA A 188 15.94 -17.22 -17.23
CA ALA A 188 16.66 -17.52 -18.47
C ALA A 188 16.03 -16.85 -19.71
N ASN A 189 14.68 -16.82 -19.77
CA ASN A 189 13.93 -16.21 -20.88
C ASN A 189 14.12 -14.68 -20.99
N TYR A 190 14.58 -14.05 -19.91
CA TYR A 190 14.82 -12.60 -19.85
C TYR A 190 16.30 -12.25 -19.74
N HIS A 191 17.19 -13.24 -19.81
CA HIS A 191 18.65 -13.08 -19.71
C HIS A 191 19.07 -12.25 -18.49
N THR A 192 18.36 -12.38 -17.36
CA THR A 192 18.61 -11.59 -16.15
C THR A 192 18.62 -12.44 -14.89
N VAL A 193 19.27 -11.89 -13.85
CA VAL A 193 19.27 -12.41 -12.49
C VAL A 193 18.71 -11.33 -11.58
N ILE A 194 17.61 -11.63 -10.90
CA ILE A 194 16.94 -10.70 -9.98
C ILE A 194 17.42 -10.99 -8.56
N THR A 195 17.83 -9.94 -7.88
CA THR A 195 18.24 -9.91 -6.48
C THR A 195 17.39 -8.91 -5.70
N ALA A 196 17.45 -8.90 -4.38
CA ALA A 196 16.79 -7.88 -3.57
C ALA A 196 17.25 -6.46 -3.94
N ASP A 197 18.53 -6.27 -4.26
CA ASP A 197 19.11 -4.97 -4.52
C ASP A 197 18.74 -4.41 -5.90
N ASN A 198 18.63 -5.28 -6.92
CA ASN A 198 18.31 -4.83 -8.29
C ASN A 198 16.82 -4.99 -8.65
N PHE A 199 16.01 -5.60 -7.79
CA PHE A 199 14.61 -5.93 -8.08
C PHE A 199 13.84 -4.76 -8.66
N TYR A 200 13.91 -3.61 -7.99
CA TYR A 200 13.16 -2.44 -8.41
C TYR A 200 13.60 -1.95 -9.80
N ASN A 201 14.89 -1.68 -9.97
CA ASN A 201 15.43 -1.10 -11.20
C ASN A 201 15.27 -2.05 -12.41
N GLU A 202 15.59 -3.34 -12.20
CA GLU A 202 15.45 -4.35 -13.26
C GLU A 202 13.98 -4.56 -13.65
N THR A 203 13.09 -4.59 -12.66
CA THR A 203 11.65 -4.74 -12.92
C THR A 203 11.11 -3.55 -13.70
N GLN A 204 11.45 -2.32 -13.30
CA GLN A 204 11.02 -1.13 -14.01
C GLN A 204 11.60 -1.10 -15.44
N TYR A 205 12.88 -1.43 -15.61
CA TYR A 205 13.49 -1.50 -16.93
C TYR A 205 12.81 -2.55 -17.85
N LYS A 206 12.56 -3.75 -17.34
CA LYS A 206 11.89 -4.83 -18.08
C LYS A 206 10.48 -4.48 -18.51
N ILE A 207 9.70 -3.85 -17.59
CA ILE A 207 8.28 -3.52 -17.80
C ILE A 207 8.12 -2.26 -18.65
N GLU A 208 8.88 -1.21 -18.37
CA GLU A 208 8.62 0.13 -18.87
C GLU A 208 9.47 0.47 -20.13
N LYS A 209 10.60 -0.21 -20.32
CA LYS A 209 11.52 0.06 -21.43
C LYS A 209 11.73 -1.14 -22.35
N GLU A 210 12.31 -2.23 -21.83
CA GLU A 210 12.69 -3.38 -22.67
C GLU A 210 11.50 -4.03 -23.38
N TYR A 211 10.37 -4.18 -22.67
CA TYR A 211 9.16 -4.74 -23.26
C TYR A 211 8.73 -4.01 -24.54
N PHE A 212 8.76 -2.68 -24.52
CA PHE A 212 8.33 -1.84 -25.64
C PHE A 212 9.38 -1.65 -26.75
N GLN A 213 10.60 -2.20 -26.58
CA GLN A 213 11.59 -2.22 -27.67
C GLN A 213 11.16 -3.15 -28.81
N ASN A 214 10.32 -4.16 -28.53
CA ASN A 214 9.74 -5.01 -29.55
C ASN A 214 8.39 -4.44 -30.01
N PRO A 215 8.23 -3.99 -31.28
CA PRO A 215 6.98 -3.42 -31.79
C PRO A 215 5.76 -4.36 -31.69
N GLN A 216 5.97 -5.67 -31.73
CA GLN A 216 4.88 -6.64 -31.59
C GLN A 216 4.24 -6.60 -30.19
N ASN A 217 5.01 -6.23 -29.17
CA ASN A 217 4.52 -6.12 -27.80
C ASN A 217 3.55 -4.97 -27.60
N TRP A 218 3.59 -3.93 -28.44
CA TRP A 218 2.66 -2.80 -28.40
C TRP A 218 1.20 -3.24 -28.61
N LEU A 219 1.00 -4.24 -29.47
CA LEU A 219 -0.33 -4.80 -29.73
C LEU A 219 -0.82 -5.72 -28.60
N ILE A 220 0.11 -6.44 -27.96
CA ILE A 220 -0.19 -7.36 -26.86
C ILE A 220 -0.46 -6.58 -25.58
N ASN A 221 0.35 -5.55 -25.30
CA ASN A 221 0.29 -4.66 -24.15
C ASN A 221 0.17 -5.37 -22.77
N GLU A 222 1.02 -6.37 -22.58
CA GLU A 222 1.15 -7.11 -21.31
C GLU A 222 2.58 -7.00 -20.73
N PRO A 223 3.07 -5.78 -20.41
CA PRO A 223 4.47 -5.58 -20.01
C PRO A 223 4.82 -6.26 -18.69
N LYS A 224 3.83 -6.50 -17.82
CA LYS A 224 4.04 -7.14 -16.52
C LYS A 224 4.08 -8.67 -16.57
N THR A 225 4.09 -9.29 -17.75
CA THR A 225 4.29 -10.74 -17.90
C THR A 225 5.60 -11.20 -17.24
N PHE A 226 6.61 -10.34 -17.20
CA PHE A 226 7.84 -10.55 -16.46
C PHE A 226 7.60 -10.89 -14.97
N LEU A 227 6.69 -10.16 -14.30
CA LEU A 227 6.34 -10.41 -12.90
C LEU A 227 5.61 -11.75 -12.71
N LYS A 228 4.79 -12.12 -13.69
CA LYS A 228 4.06 -13.40 -13.68
C LYS A 228 5.03 -14.60 -13.73
N ASP A 229 6.19 -14.43 -14.35
CA ASP A 229 7.23 -15.46 -14.38
C ASP A 229 8.16 -15.37 -13.16
N LEU A 230 8.41 -14.17 -12.62
CA LEU A 230 9.32 -13.94 -11.50
C LEU A 230 8.73 -14.39 -10.14
N TYR A 231 7.50 -13.99 -9.84
CA TYR A 231 6.92 -14.20 -8.51
C TYR A 231 6.81 -15.68 -8.10
N PRO A 232 6.40 -16.62 -8.96
CA PRO A 232 6.39 -18.03 -8.61
C PRO A 232 7.77 -18.60 -8.26
N GLU A 233 8.84 -18.13 -8.91
CA GLU A 233 10.20 -18.60 -8.65
C GLU A 233 10.75 -18.07 -7.31
N ILE A 234 10.46 -16.80 -6.98
CA ILE A 234 10.78 -16.24 -5.66
C ILE A 234 10.10 -17.07 -4.58
N LEU A 235 8.80 -17.28 -4.74
CA LEU A 235 7.98 -17.95 -3.77
C LEU A 235 8.41 -19.40 -3.54
N LYS A 236 8.67 -20.13 -4.61
CA LYS A 236 9.18 -21.50 -4.57
C LYS A 236 10.42 -21.63 -3.69
N LYS A 237 11.43 -20.76 -3.89
CA LYS A 237 12.66 -20.77 -3.09
C LYS A 237 12.46 -20.27 -1.65
N ALA A 238 11.63 -19.26 -1.45
CA ALA A 238 11.34 -18.75 -0.11
C ALA A 238 10.66 -19.81 0.76
N LEU A 239 9.81 -20.66 0.17
CA LEU A 239 9.13 -21.75 0.85
C LEU A 239 10.04 -22.88 1.35
N GLU A 240 11.22 -23.02 0.78
CA GLU A 240 12.24 -23.94 1.30
C GLU A 240 12.75 -23.47 2.68
N LYS A 241 12.60 -22.16 3.01
CA LYS A 241 13.07 -21.52 4.23
C LYS A 241 11.90 -21.08 5.14
N LYS A 242 11.04 -22.03 5.49
CA LYS A 242 9.75 -21.80 6.18
C LYS A 242 9.83 -20.90 7.44
N ILE A 243 10.86 -21.11 8.28
CA ILE A 243 11.03 -20.33 9.52
C ILE A 243 11.34 -18.86 9.21
N ALA A 244 12.26 -18.60 8.26
CA ALA A 244 12.60 -17.25 7.84
C ALA A 244 11.40 -16.56 7.20
N LEU A 245 10.64 -17.30 6.39
CA LEU A 245 9.42 -16.80 5.77
C LEU A 245 8.35 -16.42 6.78
N GLY A 246 8.10 -17.26 7.80
CA GLY A 246 7.13 -16.95 8.86
C GLY A 246 7.52 -15.69 9.66
N LYS A 247 8.81 -15.52 9.96
CA LYS A 247 9.32 -14.29 10.60
C LYS A 247 9.14 -13.07 9.71
N LEU A 248 9.40 -13.21 8.40
CA LEU A 248 9.20 -12.14 7.45
C LEU A 248 7.73 -11.70 7.42
N VAL A 249 6.78 -12.61 7.23
CA VAL A 249 5.35 -12.27 7.21
C VAL A 249 4.93 -11.51 8.47
N GLN A 250 5.39 -11.96 9.64
CA GLN A 250 5.10 -11.27 10.89
C GLN A 250 5.72 -9.85 10.93
N GLN A 251 6.92 -9.68 10.39
CA GLN A 251 7.58 -8.39 10.27
C GLN A 251 6.83 -7.47 9.32
N GLU A 252 6.44 -7.96 8.13
CA GLU A 252 5.74 -7.16 7.10
C GLU A 252 4.34 -6.72 7.55
N LEU A 253 3.62 -7.57 8.28
CA LEU A 253 2.36 -7.20 8.93
C LEU A 253 2.58 -6.12 10.01
N LYS A 254 3.61 -6.26 10.82
CA LYS A 254 3.94 -5.29 11.88
C LYS A 254 4.37 -3.94 11.31
N SER A 255 5.14 -3.94 10.22
CA SER A 255 5.61 -2.71 9.55
C SER A 255 4.59 -2.12 8.56
N LYS A 256 3.41 -2.74 8.42
CA LYS A 256 2.37 -2.35 7.47
C LYS A 256 2.84 -2.35 6.00
N GLU A 257 3.85 -3.16 5.67
CA GLU A 257 4.18 -3.47 4.28
C GLU A 257 3.24 -4.56 3.70
N MET A 258 2.56 -5.27 4.59
CA MET A 258 1.43 -6.15 4.33
C MET A 258 0.28 -5.73 5.23
N ILE A 259 -0.91 -5.49 4.67
CA ILE A 259 -2.13 -5.20 5.42
C ILE A 259 -3.28 -6.07 4.92
N LEU A 260 -4.25 -6.30 5.80
CA LEU A 260 -5.33 -7.27 5.59
C LEU A 260 -6.68 -6.60 5.77
N PHE A 261 -7.65 -7.07 5.00
CA PHE A 261 -9.06 -6.75 5.19
C PHE A 261 -9.91 -8.01 5.02
N PHE A 262 -10.95 -8.19 5.83
CA PHE A 262 -11.89 -9.30 5.75
C PHE A 262 -13.33 -8.79 5.77
N ASN A 263 -14.15 -9.30 4.84
CA ASN A 263 -15.58 -9.01 4.82
C ASN A 263 -16.32 -9.64 6.04
N ASP A 264 -15.77 -10.71 6.63
CA ASP A 264 -16.28 -11.30 7.87
C ASP A 264 -15.88 -10.42 9.07
N PRO A 265 -16.84 -9.81 9.80
CA PRO A 265 -16.56 -8.92 10.91
C PRO A 265 -15.75 -9.57 12.05
N THR A 266 -15.88 -10.90 12.22
CA THR A 266 -15.13 -11.64 13.24
C THR A 266 -13.65 -11.73 12.87
N LYS A 267 -13.36 -12.03 11.59
CA LYS A 267 -12.00 -12.07 11.06
C LYS A 267 -11.38 -10.67 11.06
N GLU A 268 -12.14 -9.66 10.64
CA GLU A 268 -11.70 -8.26 10.62
C GLU A 268 -11.33 -7.77 12.02
N LYS A 269 -12.15 -8.08 13.03
CA LYS A 269 -11.84 -7.75 14.43
C LYS A 269 -10.52 -8.38 14.91
N ILE A 270 -10.20 -9.61 14.45
CA ILE A 270 -8.91 -10.24 14.76
C ILE A 270 -7.77 -9.48 14.09
N ALA A 271 -7.91 -9.11 12.81
CA ALA A 271 -6.90 -8.34 12.07
C ALA A 271 -6.63 -6.98 12.73
N LYS A 272 -7.67 -6.23 13.11
CA LYS A 272 -7.58 -4.97 13.85
C LYS A 272 -6.86 -5.13 15.19
N LYS A 273 -7.25 -6.12 16.00
CA LYS A 273 -6.60 -6.41 17.29
C LYS A 273 -5.10 -6.70 17.18
N GLN A 274 -4.67 -7.26 16.04
CA GLN A 274 -3.25 -7.51 15.75
C GLN A 274 -2.55 -6.31 15.10
N ASN A 275 -3.26 -5.21 14.84
CA ASN A 275 -2.77 -4.05 14.06
C ASN A 275 -2.34 -4.43 12.64
N TRP A 276 -3.08 -5.33 11.98
CA TRP A 276 -2.83 -5.81 10.62
C TRP A 276 -3.79 -5.24 9.58
N ALA A 277 -4.88 -4.62 10.04
CA ALA A 277 -5.94 -4.10 9.18
C ALA A 277 -5.59 -2.76 8.50
N GLY A 278 -4.62 -2.01 8.99
CA GLY A 278 -4.28 -0.69 8.45
C GLY A 278 -5.38 0.36 8.66
N ASP A 279 -6.32 0.07 9.55
CA ASP A 279 -7.43 0.93 9.94
C ASP A 279 -6.98 2.12 10.81
N ILE A 280 -7.80 3.13 10.88
CA ILE A 280 -7.65 4.27 11.79
C ILE A 280 -8.46 3.98 13.05
N PRO A 281 -7.82 3.87 14.23
CA PRO A 281 -8.53 3.51 15.44
C PRO A 281 -9.50 4.62 15.88
N ASP A 282 -10.72 4.23 16.29
CA ASP A 282 -11.68 5.12 16.91
C ASP A 282 -11.23 5.55 18.32
N GLU A 283 -11.98 6.45 18.97
CA GLU A 283 -11.65 6.95 20.31
C GLU A 283 -11.60 5.83 21.36
N LYS A 284 -12.51 4.87 21.26
CA LYS A 284 -12.57 3.73 22.18
C LYS A 284 -11.37 2.81 21.98
N GLU A 285 -11.04 2.48 20.73
CA GLU A 285 -9.89 1.67 20.38
C GLU A 285 -8.57 2.32 20.84
N LEU A 286 -8.47 3.66 20.72
CA LEU A 286 -7.33 4.42 21.26
C LEU A 286 -7.23 4.29 22.77
N LYS A 287 -8.35 4.46 23.51
CA LYS A 287 -8.38 4.31 24.96
C LYS A 287 -8.02 2.88 25.39
N ASP A 288 -8.57 1.89 24.72
CA ASP A 288 -8.25 0.48 24.96
C ASP A 288 -6.75 0.19 24.68
N LEU A 289 -6.19 0.79 23.62
CA LEU A 289 -4.77 0.64 23.26
C LEU A 289 -3.82 1.20 24.32
N PHE A 290 -4.18 2.32 24.97
CA PHE A 290 -3.39 2.95 26.04
C PHE A 290 -3.81 2.53 27.45
N GLU A 291 -4.84 1.68 27.56
CA GLU A 291 -5.37 1.23 28.85
C GLU A 291 -5.80 2.40 29.77
N THR A 292 -6.42 3.45 29.19
CA THR A 292 -6.81 4.68 29.88
C THR A 292 -8.20 5.13 29.46
N ASN A 293 -8.79 6.01 30.28
CA ASN A 293 -10.04 6.72 29.93
C ASN A 293 -9.80 8.15 29.42
N LEU A 294 -8.54 8.58 29.36
CA LEU A 294 -8.18 9.92 28.87
C LEU A 294 -8.36 10.01 27.34
N ALA A 295 -8.53 11.22 26.86
CA ALA A 295 -8.46 11.49 25.44
C ALA A 295 -7.01 11.35 24.94
N ILE A 296 -6.84 10.72 23.79
CA ILE A 296 -5.54 10.38 23.21
C ILE A 296 -5.30 11.29 22.02
N ASP A 297 -4.12 11.92 21.96
CA ASP A 297 -3.67 12.62 20.76
C ASP A 297 -3.32 11.60 19.64
N TYR A 298 -3.45 12.07 18.40
CA TYR A 298 -3.28 11.24 17.24
C TYR A 298 -2.53 11.99 16.12
N LEU A 299 -1.59 11.33 15.49
CA LEU A 299 -0.88 11.87 14.34
C LEU A 299 -0.72 10.78 13.28
N TYR A 300 -1.26 11.03 12.09
CA TYR A 300 -1.07 10.19 10.93
C TYR A 300 -0.78 11.04 9.70
N ILE A 301 0.43 10.96 9.17
CA ILE A 301 0.82 11.64 7.94
C ILE A 301 0.58 10.68 6.79
N ASN A 302 -0.36 11.03 5.90
CA ASN A 302 -0.81 10.20 4.80
C ASN A 302 -0.54 10.90 3.46
N SER A 303 0.39 10.38 2.70
CA SER A 303 0.85 10.88 1.41
C SER A 303 0.25 10.10 0.25
N ASN A 304 -0.26 10.82 -0.77
CA ASN A 304 -0.75 10.24 -2.02
C ASN A 304 -0.07 10.92 -3.20
N SER A 305 0.75 10.18 -3.95
CA SER A 305 1.43 10.69 -5.14
C SER A 305 0.75 10.19 -6.40
N TYR A 306 0.17 11.09 -7.17
CA TYR A 306 -0.48 10.80 -8.45
C TYR A 306 0.32 11.33 -9.64
N SER A 307 1.64 11.52 -9.48
CA SER A 307 2.52 12.07 -10.50
C SER A 307 2.66 11.20 -11.75
N GLY A 308 2.27 9.91 -11.65
CA GLY A 308 2.45 8.95 -12.74
C GLY A 308 3.89 8.50 -12.94
N ASN A 309 4.79 8.90 -12.04
CA ASN A 309 6.21 8.49 -12.01
C ASN A 309 6.51 7.71 -10.72
N LYS A 310 7.76 7.31 -10.53
CA LYS A 310 8.18 6.46 -9.42
C LYS A 310 9.06 7.21 -8.41
N SER A 311 8.74 8.48 -8.17
CA SER A 311 9.57 9.39 -7.37
C SER A 311 9.43 9.19 -5.85
N SER A 312 8.36 8.54 -5.35
CA SER A 312 8.08 8.48 -3.90
C SER A 312 9.16 7.76 -3.10
N ILE A 313 9.86 6.79 -3.68
CA ILE A 313 10.98 6.09 -2.99
C ILE A 313 12.22 6.96 -2.82
N ASN A 314 12.31 8.07 -3.53
CA ASN A 314 13.43 9.02 -3.49
C ASN A 314 13.12 10.23 -2.61
N ILE A 315 12.00 10.21 -1.87
CA ILE A 315 11.63 11.26 -0.93
C ILE A 315 12.06 10.82 0.47
N GLU A 316 12.95 11.60 1.07
CA GLU A 316 13.27 11.50 2.49
C GLU A 316 12.35 12.45 3.27
N GLU A 317 11.78 11.95 4.38
CA GLU A 317 10.92 12.75 5.26
C GLU A 317 11.45 12.77 6.69
N GLU A 318 11.50 13.97 7.28
CA GLU A 318 11.81 14.21 8.67
C GLU A 318 10.65 14.97 9.31
N ILE A 319 10.10 14.43 10.41
CA ILE A 319 8.96 14.97 11.13
C ILE A 319 9.41 15.40 12.51
N ALA A 320 9.19 16.67 12.85
CA ALA A 320 9.33 17.18 14.21
C ALA A 320 7.96 17.65 14.70
N ASN A 321 7.44 17.00 15.73
CA ASN A 321 6.16 17.34 16.36
C ASN A 321 6.42 17.90 17.76
N ASN A 322 6.19 19.20 17.93
CA ASN A 322 6.44 19.93 19.18
C ASN A 322 5.12 20.33 19.81
N ILE A 323 4.82 19.72 20.95
CA ILE A 323 3.59 19.93 21.72
C ILE A 323 3.96 20.77 22.96
N ASN A 324 3.26 21.89 23.14
CA ASN A 324 3.49 22.79 24.27
C ASN A 324 2.15 23.26 24.82
N TYR A 325 2.05 23.38 26.15
CA TYR A 325 0.89 24.00 26.78
C TYR A 325 0.86 25.50 26.50
N ASP A 326 -0.21 25.97 25.88
CA ASP A 326 -0.45 27.39 25.62
C ASP A 326 -1.29 27.99 26.74
N GLN A 327 -0.66 28.81 27.58
CA GLN A 327 -1.29 29.46 28.73
C GLN A 327 -2.42 30.41 28.32
N ALA A 328 -2.35 31.02 27.13
CA ALA A 328 -3.34 31.98 26.66
C ALA A 328 -4.69 31.31 26.31
N THR A 329 -4.63 30.11 25.74
CA THR A 329 -5.83 29.35 25.36
C THR A 329 -6.20 28.27 26.36
N GLY A 330 -5.29 27.88 27.27
CA GLY A 330 -5.47 26.74 28.16
C GLY A 330 -5.39 25.38 27.48
N ARG A 331 -4.91 25.29 26.24
CA ARG A 331 -4.89 24.11 25.40
C ARG A 331 -3.46 23.71 25.03
N GLN A 332 -3.30 22.47 24.60
CA GLN A 332 -2.06 22.02 23.95
C GLN A 332 -1.95 22.61 22.54
N LYS A 333 -0.87 23.32 22.27
CA LYS A 333 -0.51 23.84 20.94
C LYS A 333 0.54 22.94 20.34
N VAL A 334 0.28 22.49 19.13
CA VAL A 334 1.21 21.68 18.32
C VAL A 334 1.84 22.56 17.25
N ASN A 335 3.16 22.44 17.11
CA ASN A 335 3.91 22.94 15.96
C ASN A 335 4.53 21.72 15.27
N LEU A 336 3.91 21.30 14.19
CA LEU A 336 4.33 20.19 13.35
C LEU A 336 5.18 20.74 12.19
N LYS A 337 6.39 20.19 12.04
CA LYS A 337 7.27 20.48 10.90
C LYS A 337 7.58 19.20 10.16
N ILE A 338 7.34 19.21 8.85
CA ILE A 338 7.64 18.10 7.94
C ILE A 338 8.65 18.62 6.90
N THR A 339 9.86 18.10 6.95
CA THR A 339 10.90 18.40 5.96
C THR A 339 10.97 17.26 4.96
N ARG A 340 10.83 17.58 3.68
CA ARG A 340 10.88 16.62 2.56
C ARG A 340 12.04 16.96 1.64
N ARG A 341 12.87 15.95 1.29
CA ARG A 341 14.01 16.08 0.37
C ARG A 341 13.88 15.09 -0.76
N HIS A 342 14.01 15.56 -1.99
CA HIS A 342 13.99 14.70 -3.17
C HIS A 342 15.42 14.32 -3.58
N GLN A 343 15.82 13.10 -3.23
CA GLN A 343 17.15 12.55 -3.52
C GLN A 343 17.32 11.97 -4.92
N GLY A 344 16.25 12.03 -5.73
CA GLY A 344 16.22 11.44 -7.06
C GLY A 344 16.66 12.36 -8.19
N SER A 345 16.17 12.07 -9.40
CA SER A 345 16.57 12.75 -10.63
C SER A 345 15.41 12.89 -11.61
N TYR A 346 15.62 13.62 -12.73
CA TYR A 346 14.66 13.65 -13.84
C TYR A 346 14.75 12.44 -14.78
N ILE A 347 15.58 11.45 -14.45
CA ILE A 347 15.73 10.25 -15.28
C ILE A 347 14.58 9.29 -15.01
N PHE A 348 13.75 9.04 -16.02
CA PHE A 348 12.64 8.08 -15.92
C PHE A 348 13.12 6.70 -15.38
N PRO A 349 12.38 6.10 -14.41
CA PRO A 349 10.99 6.35 -14.02
C PRO A 349 10.78 7.40 -12.91
N ASP A 350 11.83 8.06 -12.44
CA ASP A 350 11.79 9.12 -11.46
C ASP A 350 11.29 10.46 -12.08
N GLY A 351 11.35 11.56 -11.37
CA GLY A 351 10.92 12.86 -11.80
C GLY A 351 10.29 13.66 -10.67
N LYS A 352 9.60 14.73 -11.01
CA LYS A 352 8.90 15.59 -10.05
C LYS A 352 7.92 14.80 -9.18
N ASN A 353 8.00 14.97 -7.86
CA ASN A 353 7.06 14.38 -6.91
C ASN A 353 5.91 15.35 -6.64
N THR A 354 4.69 14.94 -6.94
CA THR A 354 3.47 15.70 -6.62
C THR A 354 2.63 14.86 -5.67
N THR A 355 2.39 15.40 -4.47
CA THR A 355 1.76 14.65 -3.37
C THR A 355 0.59 15.44 -2.81
N TRP A 356 -0.58 14.84 -2.74
CA TRP A 356 -1.65 15.24 -1.84
C TRP A 356 -1.35 14.67 -0.47
N MET A 357 -0.98 15.51 0.48
CA MET A 357 -0.66 15.12 1.85
C MET A 357 -1.81 15.45 2.77
N ARG A 358 -2.27 14.46 3.54
CA ARG A 358 -3.24 14.62 4.64
C ARG A 358 -2.52 14.39 5.96
N ILE A 359 -2.70 15.28 6.90
CA ILE A 359 -2.27 15.13 8.29
C ILE A 359 -3.54 14.91 9.11
N LEU A 360 -3.77 13.67 9.54
CA LEU A 360 -4.91 13.31 10.37
C LEU A 360 -4.54 13.48 11.83
N VAL A 361 -5.38 14.22 12.53
CA VAL A 361 -5.21 14.65 13.92
C VAL A 361 -6.55 14.45 14.67
N PRO A 362 -6.60 14.57 16.01
CA PRO A 362 -7.86 14.41 16.73
C PRO A 362 -9.00 15.29 16.18
N GLU A 363 -10.23 14.80 16.24
CA GLU A 363 -11.40 15.58 15.86
C GLU A 363 -11.48 16.86 16.69
N GLY A 364 -11.84 17.98 16.06
CA GLY A 364 -11.98 19.27 16.73
C GLY A 364 -10.68 20.06 16.92
N VAL A 365 -9.61 19.66 16.25
CA VAL A 365 -8.39 20.48 16.14
C VAL A 365 -8.70 21.82 15.48
N ALA A 366 -8.12 22.90 16.01
CA ALA A 366 -8.22 24.23 15.43
C ALA A 366 -6.89 24.64 14.76
N LEU A 367 -6.89 24.68 13.41
CA LEU A 367 -5.75 25.18 12.65
C LEU A 367 -5.51 26.67 12.94
N LEU A 368 -4.29 27.06 13.29
CA LEU A 368 -3.86 28.43 13.52
C LEU A 368 -3.09 28.99 12.33
N GLU A 369 -2.13 28.23 11.83
CA GLU A 369 -1.24 28.67 10.76
C GLU A 369 -0.72 27.48 9.95
N GLY A 370 -0.55 27.66 8.64
CA GLY A 370 0.15 26.73 7.76
C GLY A 370 1.12 27.47 6.85
N LYS A 371 2.33 26.92 6.69
CA LYS A 371 3.38 27.48 5.83
C LYS A 371 4.01 26.38 4.97
N ILE A 372 4.42 26.78 3.76
CA ILE A 372 5.36 26.02 2.92
C ILE A 372 6.54 26.96 2.65
N ASP A 373 7.76 26.55 3.05
CA ASP A 373 9.00 27.32 2.85
C ASP A 373 8.86 28.80 3.29
N GLU A 374 8.28 29.00 4.47
CA GLU A 374 7.94 30.31 5.09
C GLU A 374 6.75 31.06 4.45
N GLU A 375 6.27 30.65 3.27
CA GLU A 375 5.08 31.24 2.66
C GLU A 375 3.81 30.78 3.39
N ASN A 376 2.97 31.74 3.80
CA ASN A 376 1.71 31.41 4.49
C ASN A 376 0.68 30.85 3.50
N ILE A 377 0.24 29.63 3.78
CA ILE A 377 -0.76 28.91 2.98
C ILE A 377 -2.00 28.54 3.78
N THR A 378 -2.24 29.16 4.94
CA THR A 378 -3.31 28.79 5.88
C THR A 378 -4.67 28.67 5.19
N GLU A 379 -5.02 29.61 4.32
CA GLU A 379 -6.30 29.61 3.57
C GLU A 379 -6.35 28.54 2.48
N ASN A 380 -5.20 27.99 2.08
CA ASN A 380 -5.11 26.95 1.05
C ASN A 380 -5.08 25.53 1.64
N ILE A 381 -5.07 25.42 2.98
CA ILE A 381 -5.17 24.13 3.65
C ILE A 381 -6.61 23.66 3.66
N SER A 382 -6.86 22.53 3.04
CA SER A 382 -8.15 21.85 3.11
C SER A 382 -8.32 21.23 4.48
N VAL A 383 -9.41 21.56 5.15
CA VAL A 383 -9.78 20.98 6.45
C VAL A 383 -11.04 20.16 6.27
N GLY A 384 -11.07 18.94 6.78
CA GLY A 384 -12.23 18.05 6.70
C GLY A 384 -12.12 16.93 7.73
N ASN A 385 -13.04 15.99 7.69
CA ASN A 385 -13.07 14.84 8.60
C ASN A 385 -13.00 13.52 7.81
N GLU A 386 -12.27 12.55 8.36
CA GLU A 386 -12.14 11.20 7.84
C GLU A 386 -11.91 10.25 9.04
N ALA A 387 -12.67 9.16 9.14
CA ALA A 387 -12.55 8.14 10.19
C ALA A 387 -12.45 8.73 11.63
N ASP A 388 -13.39 9.62 11.99
CA ASP A 388 -13.45 10.31 13.27
C ASP A 388 -12.16 11.10 13.64
N LYS A 389 -11.48 11.60 12.61
CA LYS A 389 -10.32 12.48 12.73
C LYS A 389 -10.53 13.74 11.89
N THR A 390 -9.96 14.84 12.33
CA THR A 390 -9.79 16.01 11.47
C THR A 390 -8.57 15.81 10.59
N PHE A 391 -8.68 16.04 9.29
CA PHE A 391 -7.50 16.13 8.42
C PHE A 391 -7.18 17.57 8.05
N LEU A 392 -5.89 17.89 7.99
CA LEU A 392 -5.33 19.10 7.42
C LEU A 392 -4.57 18.68 6.16
N ALA A 393 -4.96 19.17 4.99
CA ALA A 393 -4.41 18.66 3.74
C ALA A 393 -3.99 19.74 2.77
N THR A 394 -2.90 19.48 2.03
CA THR A 394 -2.38 20.37 0.99
C THR A 394 -1.65 19.59 -0.10
N ASN A 395 -1.49 20.23 -1.26
CA ASN A 395 -0.65 19.73 -2.33
C ASN A 395 0.80 20.18 -2.13
N LEU A 396 1.72 19.22 -2.20
CA LEU A 396 3.16 19.45 -2.17
C LEU A 396 3.77 19.08 -3.52
N VAL A 397 4.65 19.92 -4.03
CA VAL A 397 5.36 19.70 -5.29
C VAL A 397 6.85 19.85 -5.03
N LEU A 398 7.61 18.79 -5.32
CA LEU A 398 9.03 18.73 -5.04
C LEU A 398 9.80 18.25 -6.27
N GLU A 399 10.69 19.08 -6.78
CA GLU A 399 11.55 18.75 -7.91
C GLU A 399 12.78 17.96 -7.43
N PRO A 400 13.39 17.10 -8.25
CA PRO A 400 14.63 16.42 -7.91
C PRO A 400 15.73 17.37 -7.44
N GLY A 401 16.36 17.04 -6.31
CA GLY A 401 17.42 17.83 -5.69
C GLY A 401 16.92 18.98 -4.79
N GLN A 402 15.61 19.15 -4.65
CA GLN A 402 15.04 20.20 -3.78
C GLN A 402 14.69 19.65 -2.39
N GLU A 403 14.60 20.59 -1.45
CA GLU A 403 14.00 20.43 -0.12
C GLU A 403 12.77 21.33 -0.03
N GLN A 404 11.74 20.87 0.68
CA GLN A 404 10.53 21.63 1.00
C GLN A 404 10.14 21.39 2.44
N ILE A 405 9.68 22.43 3.12
CA ILE A 405 9.28 22.39 4.52
C ILE A 405 7.80 22.76 4.62
N LEU A 406 6.99 21.85 5.15
CA LEU A 406 5.62 22.13 5.57
C LEU A 406 5.59 22.34 7.08
N GLU A 407 5.08 23.47 7.54
CA GLU A 407 4.87 23.77 8.95
C GLU A 407 3.39 24.04 9.22
N LEU A 408 2.85 23.36 10.25
CA LEU A 408 1.47 23.54 10.71
C LEU A 408 1.48 23.87 12.20
N SER A 409 0.73 24.89 12.58
CA SER A 409 0.44 25.20 13.97
C SER A 409 -1.05 25.07 14.25
N TYR A 410 -1.42 24.28 15.27
CA TYR A 410 -2.81 24.02 15.61
C TYR A 410 -2.99 23.78 17.12
N LEU A 411 -4.23 23.96 17.61
CA LEU A 411 -4.62 23.64 18.98
C LEU A 411 -5.31 22.27 19.01
N LEU A 412 -4.89 21.42 19.94
CA LEU A 412 -5.59 20.18 20.24
C LEU A 412 -6.97 20.45 20.90
N PRO A 413 -7.92 19.53 20.84
CA PRO A 413 -9.17 19.64 21.58
C PRO A 413 -8.94 19.81 23.09
N ASP A 414 -9.81 20.53 23.78
CA ASP A 414 -9.71 20.78 25.24
C ASP A 414 -9.70 19.50 26.07
N THR A 415 -10.21 18.41 25.51
CA THR A 415 -10.22 17.08 26.14
C THR A 415 -8.83 16.46 26.29
N ILE A 416 -7.84 16.94 25.50
CA ILE A 416 -6.45 16.48 25.57
C ILE A 416 -5.66 17.45 26.45
N GLY A 417 -5.61 17.16 27.75
CA GLY A 417 -4.96 17.99 28.75
C GLY A 417 -3.44 17.89 28.76
N PRO A 418 -2.79 18.76 29.60
CA PRO A 418 -1.34 18.75 29.72
C PRO A 418 -0.78 17.63 30.60
N ASN A 419 -1.61 17.00 31.42
CA ASN A 419 -1.21 15.95 32.33
C ASN A 419 -1.54 14.59 31.72
N ASP A 420 -0.67 13.59 31.95
CA ASP A 420 -0.84 12.23 31.42
C ASP A 420 -1.10 12.24 29.91
N TYR A 421 -0.24 12.94 29.18
CA TYR A 421 -0.34 13.05 27.72
C TYR A 421 -0.03 11.74 27.04
N HIS A 422 -0.92 11.34 26.12
CA HIS A 422 -0.76 10.15 25.28
C HIS A 422 -0.92 10.50 23.80
N LEU A 423 -0.06 9.94 22.95
CA LEU A 423 -0.06 10.14 21.50
C LEU A 423 0.12 8.80 20.79
N LEU A 424 -0.76 8.51 19.85
CA LEU A 424 -0.51 7.49 18.84
C LEU A 424 -0.01 8.15 17.57
N VAL A 425 1.21 7.80 17.13
CA VAL A 425 1.69 8.12 15.77
C VAL A 425 1.51 6.89 14.89
N GLN A 426 0.60 6.99 13.94
CA GLN A 426 0.32 5.89 12.99
C GLN A 426 1.26 5.98 11.79
N LYS A 427 1.85 4.82 11.43
CA LYS A 427 2.69 4.70 10.23
C LYS A 427 1.84 4.45 9.00
N GLN A 428 2.09 5.20 7.94
CA GLN A 428 1.48 4.91 6.63
C GLN A 428 2.04 3.60 6.04
N PRO A 429 1.17 2.69 5.54
CA PRO A 429 1.62 1.53 4.78
C PRO A 429 2.50 1.95 3.58
N GLY A 430 3.57 1.20 3.34
CA GLY A 430 4.47 1.42 2.21
C GLY A 430 5.47 2.58 2.34
N VAL A 431 5.35 3.44 3.35
CA VAL A 431 6.36 4.47 3.65
C VAL A 431 7.46 3.88 4.51
N VAL A 432 8.71 4.10 4.15
CA VAL A 432 9.89 3.60 4.86
C VAL A 432 10.88 4.72 5.16
N GLY A 433 11.65 4.57 6.24
CA GLY A 433 12.75 5.50 6.57
C GLY A 433 12.33 6.88 7.08
N GLN A 434 11.05 7.09 7.42
CA GLN A 434 10.53 8.35 7.92
C GLN A 434 11.11 8.62 9.32
N LYS A 435 11.89 9.71 9.47
CA LYS A 435 12.42 10.11 10.76
C LYS A 435 11.36 10.86 11.55
N LEU A 436 11.27 10.60 12.84
CA LEU A 436 10.26 11.17 13.73
C LEU A 436 10.91 11.64 15.02
N GLN A 437 10.65 12.89 15.40
CA GLN A 437 10.97 13.44 16.71
C GLN A 437 9.68 13.99 17.34
N ILE A 438 9.41 13.60 18.59
CA ILE A 438 8.26 14.05 19.37
C ILE A 438 8.79 14.75 20.62
N ASN A 439 8.40 16.00 20.80
CA ASN A 439 8.78 16.81 21.96
C ASN A 439 7.50 17.27 22.69
N LEU A 440 7.47 17.10 24.01
CA LEU A 440 6.43 17.62 24.90
C LEU A 440 7.08 18.61 25.88
N ASN A 441 6.67 19.87 25.86
CA ASN A 441 7.21 20.92 26.74
C ASN A 441 8.74 20.93 26.78
N SER A 442 9.37 20.84 25.59
CA SER A 442 10.82 20.76 25.37
C SER A 442 11.51 19.47 25.84
N GLN A 443 10.77 18.49 26.36
CA GLN A 443 11.30 17.17 26.63
C GLN A 443 11.14 16.28 25.41
N ILE A 444 12.21 15.60 24.97
CA ILE A 444 12.16 14.61 23.90
C ILE A 444 11.50 13.34 24.43
N LEU A 445 10.34 12.98 23.89
CA LEU A 445 9.64 11.72 24.20
C LEU A 445 10.01 10.61 23.24
N PHE A 446 10.31 10.95 21.98
CA PHE A 446 10.78 10.02 20.97
C PHE A 446 11.70 10.71 19.96
N ASP A 447 12.75 10.00 19.54
CA ASP A 447 13.63 10.38 18.45
C ASP A 447 14.12 9.10 17.74
N GLY A 448 13.77 8.93 16.47
CA GLY A 448 14.11 7.71 15.75
C GLY A 448 13.35 7.55 14.42
N VAL A 449 13.38 6.33 13.86
CA VAL A 449 12.67 5.99 12.62
C VAL A 449 11.30 5.40 12.94
N LEU A 450 10.27 5.86 12.23
CA LEU A 450 8.91 5.35 12.32
C LEU A 450 8.78 4.05 11.50
N GLU A 451 9.20 2.93 12.06
CA GLU A 451 9.09 1.61 11.41
C GLU A 451 7.72 0.94 11.59
N THR A 452 7.05 1.27 12.67
CA THR A 452 5.72 0.77 13.06
C THR A 452 4.99 1.88 13.79
N ASP A 453 3.68 1.72 14.04
CA ASP A 453 2.95 2.66 14.90
C ASP A 453 3.66 2.84 16.23
N LYS A 454 3.66 4.06 16.76
CA LYS A 454 4.32 4.42 18.03
C LYS A 454 3.30 4.92 19.04
N LYS A 455 3.27 4.23 20.18
CA LYS A 455 2.58 4.69 21.40
C LYS A 455 3.58 5.51 22.20
N ILE A 456 3.24 6.74 22.50
CA ILE A 456 4.08 7.69 23.24
C ILE A 456 3.26 8.18 24.44
N SER A 457 3.90 8.22 25.61
CA SER A 457 3.31 8.78 26.84
C SER A 457 4.31 9.73 27.48
N GLY A 458 3.80 10.88 28.00
CA GLY A 458 4.61 11.94 28.59
C GLY A 458 4.05 12.44 29.92
#